data_419c44bdd0a55bef1972afecd045dd12
#
_entry.id   419c44bdd0a55bef1972afecd045dd12
#
_cell.length_a   1.000
_cell.length_b   1.000
_cell.length_c   1.000
_cell.angle_alpha   90.00
_cell.angle_beta   90.00
_cell.angle_gamma   90.00
#
_symmetry.space_group_name_H-M   'P 1'
#
loop_
_entity.id
_entity.type
_entity.pdbx_description
1 polymer ?
#
loop_
_entity_poly.entity_id
_entity_poly.type
_entity_poly.pdbx_seq_one_letter_code
_entity_poly.pdbx_strand_id
1 'polypeptide(L)'
;AKNCILRTVHFLAEAAEAAGCPRGAISAISTPTMEATQELMKHKYTALILATGGGAMVKAAYPSGTPAIGVGAGNGPAFIDKSANVEQAVKRILDSKTFDNGTICASEQSIIVEQAMESAVVRELKRQGAFLLNEAQTKQLGGFILRANGTMNPKIVGKSCVRIAEYAGLSGIPADARVLVGRETGVGEGAPYSREKLAPILGLFV
;
A
#
# COMPACT_ATOMS: atom_id res chain seq x y z
N ALA A 1 0.30 -16.43 -5.27
CA ALA A 1 -0.29 -16.14 -3.95
C ALA A 1 -1.10 -17.31 -3.38
N LYS A 2 -1.98 -17.99 -4.18
CA LYS A 2 -2.87 -19.06 -3.69
C LYS A 2 -2.14 -20.11 -2.82
N ASN A 3 -1.08 -20.73 -3.33
CA ASN A 3 -0.39 -21.81 -2.61
C ASN A 3 0.27 -21.31 -1.30
N CYS A 4 0.78 -20.09 -1.29
CA CYS A 4 1.34 -19.48 -0.10
C CYS A 4 0.25 -19.26 0.97
N ILE A 5 -0.90 -18.69 0.58
CA ILE A 5 -2.03 -18.46 1.48
C ILE A 5 -2.53 -19.78 2.07
N LEU A 6 -2.78 -20.78 1.23
CA LEU A 6 -3.26 -22.08 1.69
C LEU A 6 -2.28 -22.78 2.66
N ARG A 7 -0.97 -22.66 2.38
CA ARG A 7 0.06 -23.21 3.27
C ARG A 7 0.11 -22.50 4.62
N THR A 8 0.00 -21.17 4.62
CA THR A 8 -0.06 -20.36 5.85
C THR A 8 -1.30 -20.72 6.68
N VAL A 9 -2.47 -20.81 6.04
CA VAL A 9 -3.72 -21.20 6.71
C VAL A 9 -3.61 -22.60 7.30
N HIS A 10 -2.98 -23.54 6.60
CA HIS A 10 -2.74 -24.90 7.10
C HIS A 10 -1.91 -24.89 8.41
N PHE A 11 -0.78 -24.18 8.44
CA PHE A 11 0.04 -24.06 9.65
C PHE A 11 -0.71 -23.41 10.81
N LEU A 12 -1.48 -22.35 10.52
CA LEU A 12 -2.29 -21.69 11.56
C LEU A 12 -3.39 -22.61 12.10
N ALA A 13 -4.04 -23.38 11.22
CA ALA A 13 -5.08 -24.32 11.62
C ALA A 13 -4.51 -25.45 12.51
N GLU A 14 -3.38 -26.05 12.10
CA GLU A 14 -2.71 -27.10 12.89
C GLU A 14 -2.30 -26.58 14.28
N ALA A 15 -1.69 -25.37 14.34
CA ALA A 15 -1.28 -24.79 15.61
C ALA A 15 -2.47 -24.46 16.52
N ALA A 16 -3.56 -23.95 15.95
CA ALA A 16 -4.79 -23.66 16.70
C ALA A 16 -5.45 -24.94 17.24
N GLU A 17 -5.57 -25.97 16.41
CA GLU A 17 -6.13 -27.28 16.80
C GLU A 17 -5.28 -27.94 17.91
N ALA A 18 -3.96 -27.88 17.82
CA ALA A 18 -3.05 -28.36 18.87
C ALA A 18 -3.21 -27.61 20.20
N ALA A 19 -3.62 -26.32 20.13
CA ALA A 19 -3.94 -25.51 21.30
C ALA A 19 -5.39 -25.69 21.84
N GLY A 20 -6.17 -26.61 21.27
CA GLY A 20 -7.54 -26.92 21.70
C GLY A 20 -8.63 -26.18 20.92
N CYS A 21 -8.30 -25.52 19.82
CA CYS A 21 -9.33 -24.93 18.96
C CYS A 21 -10.13 -26.04 18.22
N PRO A 22 -11.42 -25.87 18.00
CA PRO A 22 -12.20 -26.82 17.22
C PRO A 22 -11.67 -26.97 15.79
N ARG A 23 -11.67 -28.19 15.27
CA ARG A 23 -11.22 -28.46 13.90
C ARG A 23 -12.03 -27.64 12.90
N GLY A 24 -11.33 -27.02 11.96
CA GLY A 24 -11.92 -26.20 10.90
C GLY A 24 -12.27 -24.77 11.30
N ALA A 25 -11.91 -24.32 12.53
CA ALA A 25 -12.11 -22.92 12.95
C ALA A 25 -11.31 -21.94 12.08
N ILE A 26 -10.16 -22.37 11.56
CA ILE A 26 -9.39 -21.61 10.59
C ILE A 26 -9.38 -22.37 9.27
N SER A 27 -9.91 -21.75 8.20
CA SER A 27 -10.02 -22.38 6.89
C SER A 27 -9.88 -21.37 5.75
N ALA A 28 -9.71 -21.87 4.53
CA ALA A 28 -9.65 -21.03 3.33
C ALA A 28 -10.28 -21.74 2.13
N ILE A 29 -10.82 -20.94 1.20
CA ILE A 29 -11.30 -21.44 -0.08
C ILE A 29 -10.11 -21.96 -0.90
N SER A 30 -10.10 -23.24 -1.23
CA SER A 30 -9.03 -23.89 -2.02
C SER A 30 -9.10 -23.54 -3.51
N THR A 31 -10.29 -23.20 -4.00
CA THR A 31 -10.53 -22.80 -5.40
C THR A 31 -11.11 -21.38 -5.42
N PRO A 32 -10.24 -20.34 -5.40
CA PRO A 32 -10.67 -18.95 -5.33
C PRO A 32 -11.21 -18.50 -6.69
N THR A 33 -12.53 -18.49 -6.81
CA THR A 33 -13.26 -17.92 -7.96
C THR A 33 -14.18 -16.79 -7.48
N MET A 34 -14.71 -16.01 -8.42
CA MET A 34 -15.70 -14.98 -8.07
C MET A 34 -16.98 -15.59 -7.52
N GLU A 35 -17.41 -16.69 -8.12
CA GLU A 35 -18.60 -17.45 -7.73
C GLU A 35 -18.44 -18.00 -6.29
N ALA A 36 -17.31 -18.64 -5.99
CA ALA A 36 -17.05 -19.17 -4.65
C ALA A 36 -16.99 -18.04 -3.59
N THR A 37 -16.44 -16.88 -3.94
CA THR A 37 -16.41 -15.71 -3.05
C THR A 37 -17.82 -15.17 -2.81
N GLN A 38 -18.64 -15.05 -3.85
CA GLN A 38 -20.02 -14.58 -3.75
C GLN A 38 -20.90 -15.56 -2.95
N GLU A 39 -20.72 -16.86 -3.18
CA GLU A 39 -21.42 -17.90 -2.42
C GLU A 39 -21.08 -17.83 -0.93
N LEU A 40 -19.77 -17.68 -0.61
CA LEU A 40 -19.35 -17.51 0.79
C LEU A 40 -19.94 -16.25 1.42
N MET A 41 -19.98 -15.14 0.70
CA MET A 41 -20.55 -13.88 1.21
C MET A 41 -22.04 -13.99 1.51
N LYS A 42 -22.79 -14.77 0.73
CA LYS A 42 -24.25 -14.96 0.86
C LYS A 42 -24.63 -16.19 1.66
N HIS A 43 -23.66 -16.99 2.08
CA HIS A 43 -23.95 -18.27 2.72
C HIS A 43 -24.64 -18.08 4.07
N LYS A 44 -25.66 -18.86 4.34
CA LYS A 44 -26.51 -18.76 5.56
C LYS A 44 -25.76 -18.84 6.89
N TYR A 45 -24.55 -19.41 6.89
CA TYR A 45 -23.70 -19.53 8.07
C TYR A 45 -22.63 -18.42 8.15
N THR A 46 -22.54 -17.56 7.16
CA THR A 46 -21.64 -16.39 7.23
C THR A 46 -22.30 -15.31 8.07
N ALA A 47 -21.81 -15.12 9.29
CA ALA A 47 -22.37 -14.16 10.24
C ALA A 47 -21.85 -12.74 10.04
N LEU A 48 -20.59 -12.60 9.58
CA LEU A 48 -19.95 -11.30 9.38
C LEU A 48 -18.90 -11.41 8.25
N ILE A 49 -18.85 -10.40 7.41
CA ILE A 49 -17.82 -10.26 6.37
C ILE A 49 -16.84 -9.14 6.78
N LEU A 50 -15.55 -9.45 6.83
CA LEU A 50 -14.47 -8.47 6.90
C LEU A 50 -13.85 -8.37 5.51
N ALA A 51 -14.33 -7.40 4.71
CA ALA A 51 -13.87 -7.20 3.32
C ALA A 51 -12.68 -6.24 3.29
N THR A 52 -11.47 -6.78 3.25
CA THR A 52 -10.24 -6.00 3.06
C THR A 52 -9.72 -6.21 1.64
N GLY A 53 -9.63 -5.15 0.84
CA GLY A 53 -9.15 -5.27 -0.54
C GLY A 53 -9.52 -4.09 -1.42
N GLY A 54 -9.47 -4.30 -2.74
CA GLY A 54 -9.85 -3.27 -3.70
C GLY A 54 -11.33 -2.88 -3.61
N GLY A 55 -11.66 -1.65 -4.01
CA GLY A 55 -13.01 -1.10 -3.88
C GLY A 55 -14.12 -1.96 -4.50
N ALA A 56 -13.81 -2.76 -5.53
CA ALA A 56 -14.78 -3.67 -6.14
C ALA A 56 -15.20 -4.79 -5.17
N MET A 57 -14.27 -5.37 -4.41
CA MET A 57 -14.55 -6.39 -3.41
C MET A 57 -15.40 -5.81 -2.26
N VAL A 58 -15.01 -4.64 -1.76
CA VAL A 58 -15.76 -3.95 -0.69
C VAL A 58 -17.19 -3.63 -1.16
N LYS A 59 -17.34 -3.11 -2.39
CA LYS A 59 -18.66 -2.86 -2.97
C LYS A 59 -19.50 -4.12 -3.17
N ALA A 60 -18.89 -5.28 -3.40
CA ALA A 60 -19.60 -6.55 -3.54
C ALA A 60 -20.05 -7.12 -2.18
N ALA A 61 -19.34 -6.81 -1.10
CA ALA A 61 -19.67 -7.32 0.24
C ALA A 61 -20.97 -6.70 0.81
N TYR A 62 -21.15 -5.39 0.66
CA TYR A 62 -22.31 -4.69 1.24
C TYR A 62 -23.67 -5.18 0.74
N PRO A 63 -23.92 -5.39 -0.57
CA PRO A 63 -25.22 -5.88 -1.05
C PRO A 63 -25.40 -7.40 -0.91
N SER A 64 -24.46 -8.12 -0.30
CA SER A 64 -24.56 -9.59 -0.15
C SER A 64 -25.71 -10.04 0.73
N GLY A 65 -26.24 -9.17 1.60
CA GLY A 65 -27.24 -9.49 2.61
C GLY A 65 -26.67 -9.93 3.95
N THR A 66 -25.35 -10.15 4.03
CA THR A 66 -24.64 -10.45 5.28
C THR A 66 -24.03 -9.16 5.84
N PRO A 67 -24.06 -8.93 7.17
CA PRO A 67 -23.35 -7.81 7.78
C PRO A 67 -21.90 -7.74 7.32
N ALA A 68 -21.44 -6.56 6.87
CA ALA A 68 -20.10 -6.41 6.31
C ALA A 68 -19.39 -5.15 6.84
N ILE A 69 -18.10 -5.30 7.14
CA ILE A 69 -17.17 -4.20 7.42
C ILE A 69 -16.19 -4.16 6.27
N GLY A 70 -16.26 -3.09 5.47
CA GLY A 70 -15.38 -2.92 4.30
C GLY A 70 -14.23 -1.98 4.58
N VAL A 71 -13.02 -2.41 4.19
CA VAL A 71 -11.79 -1.61 4.22
C VAL A 71 -11.25 -1.50 2.81
N GLY A 72 -11.30 -0.30 2.25
CA GLY A 72 -10.79 0.01 0.91
C GLY A 72 -9.31 0.37 0.90
N ALA A 73 -8.89 1.07 -0.16
CA ALA A 73 -7.53 1.54 -0.31
C ALA A 73 -7.13 2.50 0.82
N GLY A 74 -5.96 2.26 1.42
CA GLY A 74 -5.39 3.15 2.42
C GLY A 74 -4.83 4.43 1.79
N ASN A 75 -4.90 5.53 2.52
CA ASN A 75 -4.24 6.77 2.11
C ASN A 75 -3.84 7.56 3.36
N GLY A 76 -2.70 7.23 3.94
CA GLY A 76 -2.14 7.89 5.12
C GLY A 76 -1.24 9.07 4.75
N PRO A 77 -1.68 10.33 4.88
CA PRO A 77 -0.79 11.48 4.80
C PRO A 77 -0.03 11.64 6.12
N ALA A 78 1.27 11.95 6.04
CA ALA A 78 2.09 12.32 7.18
C ALA A 78 2.35 13.84 7.15
N PHE A 79 1.75 14.59 8.05
CA PHE A 79 2.02 16.01 8.20
C PHE A 79 3.21 16.22 9.16
N ILE A 80 4.25 16.88 8.67
CA ILE A 80 5.41 17.27 9.48
C ILE A 80 5.24 18.72 9.91
N ASP A 81 4.76 18.92 11.13
CA ASP A 81 4.59 20.24 11.75
C ASP A 81 5.95 20.92 12.03
N LYS A 82 5.96 22.24 12.06
CA LYS A 82 7.17 23.04 12.34
C LYS A 82 7.82 22.73 13.70
N SER A 83 7.06 22.22 14.65
CA SER A 83 7.55 21.81 15.98
C SER A 83 8.14 20.39 15.98
N ALA A 84 8.01 19.64 14.88
CA ALA A 84 8.46 18.25 14.81
C ALA A 84 10.00 18.15 14.81
N ASN A 85 10.50 17.08 15.43
CA ASN A 85 11.87 16.64 15.17
C ASN A 85 11.95 16.03 13.77
N VAL A 86 12.49 16.77 12.82
CA VAL A 86 12.53 16.39 11.39
C VAL A 86 13.28 15.07 11.17
N GLU A 87 14.41 14.87 11.84
CA GLU A 87 15.18 13.62 11.71
C GLU A 87 14.35 12.41 12.13
N GLN A 88 13.70 12.48 13.28
CA GLN A 88 12.89 11.38 13.80
C GLN A 88 11.62 11.17 12.96
N ALA A 89 10.97 12.25 12.51
CA ALA A 89 9.79 12.17 11.66
C ALA A 89 10.09 11.47 10.34
N VAL A 90 11.14 11.92 9.64
CA VAL A 90 11.58 11.30 8.38
C VAL A 90 11.98 9.84 8.59
N LYS A 91 12.73 9.54 9.68
CA LYS A 91 13.10 8.16 9.98
C LYS A 91 11.88 7.25 10.10
N ARG A 92 10.89 7.64 10.87
CA ARG A 92 9.67 6.86 11.10
C ARG A 92 8.87 6.66 9.80
N ILE A 93 8.73 7.71 9.00
CA ILE A 93 8.04 7.64 7.70
C ILE A 93 8.77 6.67 6.76
N LEU A 94 10.09 6.75 6.65
CA LEU A 94 10.86 5.87 5.77
C LEU A 94 10.86 4.43 6.28
N ASP A 95 10.99 4.19 7.57
CA ASP A 95 10.94 2.85 8.15
C ASP A 95 9.56 2.19 7.93
N SER A 96 8.48 2.93 8.16
CA SER A 96 7.12 2.49 7.86
C SER A 96 6.92 2.21 6.36
N LYS A 97 7.35 3.13 5.50
CA LYS A 97 7.17 3.00 4.04
C LYS A 97 8.00 1.91 3.40
N THR A 98 9.14 1.55 3.99
CA THR A 98 10.02 0.49 3.48
C THR A 98 9.72 -0.88 4.07
N PHE A 99 8.92 -0.97 5.13
CA PHE A 99 8.49 -2.25 5.66
C PHE A 99 7.75 -3.05 4.58
N ASP A 100 8.22 -4.26 4.32
CA ASP A 100 7.73 -5.14 3.26
C ASP A 100 7.57 -4.43 1.89
N ASN A 101 8.53 -3.57 1.53
CA ASN A 101 8.47 -2.73 0.33
C ASN A 101 7.16 -1.93 0.19
N GLY A 102 6.58 -1.47 1.29
CA GLY A 102 5.42 -0.60 1.32
C GLY A 102 4.09 -1.27 0.99
N THR A 103 3.98 -2.59 1.13
CA THR A 103 2.72 -3.32 0.85
C THR A 103 1.67 -3.14 1.92
N ILE A 104 2.04 -2.65 3.12
CA ILE A 104 1.07 -2.38 4.19
C ILE A 104 0.19 -1.19 3.81
N CYS A 105 -1.13 -1.40 3.81
CA CYS A 105 -2.12 -0.36 3.53
C CYS A 105 -2.11 0.79 4.55
N ALA A 106 -1.58 0.57 5.76
CA ALA A 106 -1.42 1.57 6.81
C ALA A 106 -0.16 2.45 6.63
N SER A 107 0.74 2.13 5.67
CA SER A 107 1.93 2.93 5.44
C SER A 107 1.59 4.31 4.85
N GLU A 108 2.44 5.28 5.13
CA GLU A 108 2.29 6.63 4.61
C GLU A 108 2.33 6.65 3.07
N GLN A 109 1.44 7.45 2.48
CA GLN A 109 1.39 7.64 1.03
C GLN A 109 1.95 8.99 0.61
N SER A 110 1.88 9.97 1.51
CA SER A 110 2.29 11.35 1.25
C SER A 110 2.97 11.96 2.47
N ILE A 111 3.90 12.85 2.22
CA ILE A 111 4.50 13.75 3.20
C ILE A 111 3.97 15.15 2.89
N ILE A 112 3.40 15.80 3.89
CA ILE A 112 2.91 17.17 3.80
C ILE A 112 3.74 18.04 4.72
N VAL A 113 4.28 19.14 4.20
CA VAL A 113 5.13 20.05 4.96
C VAL A 113 4.76 21.51 4.69
N GLU A 114 4.93 22.37 5.68
CA GLU A 114 4.91 23.81 5.44
C GLU A 114 6.12 24.23 4.61
N GLN A 115 5.97 25.22 3.73
CA GLN A 115 7.05 25.70 2.85
C GLN A 115 8.33 26.05 3.63
N ALA A 116 8.20 26.60 4.83
CA ALA A 116 9.34 26.93 5.69
C ALA A 116 10.17 25.69 6.10
N MET A 117 9.56 24.52 6.15
CA MET A 117 10.18 23.25 6.57
C MET A 117 10.71 22.42 5.40
N GLU A 118 10.29 22.73 4.17
CA GLU A 118 10.58 21.94 2.98
C GLU A 118 12.08 21.62 2.83
N SER A 119 12.93 22.64 2.90
CA SER A 119 14.37 22.45 2.71
C SER A 119 15.00 21.53 3.75
N ALA A 120 14.55 21.61 4.99
CA ALA A 120 15.03 20.76 6.06
C ALA A 120 14.58 19.30 5.87
N VAL A 121 13.31 19.10 5.53
CA VAL A 121 12.73 17.77 5.28
C VAL A 121 13.35 17.10 4.05
N VAL A 122 13.50 17.85 2.95
CA VAL A 122 14.14 17.33 1.71
C VAL A 122 15.58 16.91 1.96
N ARG A 123 16.37 17.72 2.69
CA ARG A 123 17.74 17.37 3.06
C ARG A 123 17.78 16.09 3.89
N GLU A 124 16.89 15.97 4.84
CA GLU A 124 16.81 14.82 5.73
C GLU A 124 16.35 13.56 5.01
N LEU A 125 15.36 13.65 4.13
CA LEU A 125 14.94 12.55 3.25
C LEU A 125 16.12 11.99 2.46
N LYS A 126 16.90 12.87 1.83
CA LYS A 126 18.11 12.46 1.08
C LYS A 126 19.15 11.79 1.98
N ARG A 127 19.41 12.35 3.16
CA ARG A 127 20.36 11.79 4.14
C ARG A 127 19.98 10.38 4.56
N GLN A 128 18.70 10.09 4.66
CA GLN A 128 18.19 8.79 5.09
C GLN A 128 17.86 7.82 3.93
N GLY A 129 18.33 8.12 2.71
CA GLY A 129 18.26 7.21 1.57
C GLY A 129 17.01 7.33 0.69
N ALA A 130 16.20 8.39 0.85
CA ALA A 130 15.16 8.68 -0.11
C ALA A 130 15.75 9.35 -1.37
N PHE A 131 15.29 8.95 -2.53
CA PHE A 131 15.64 9.56 -3.81
C PHE A 131 14.54 10.53 -4.26
N LEU A 132 14.89 11.81 -4.34
CA LEU A 132 13.99 12.86 -4.83
C LEU A 132 14.01 12.85 -6.37
N LEU A 133 12.88 12.52 -6.96
CA LEU A 133 12.69 12.53 -8.41
C LEU A 133 12.71 13.98 -8.92
N ASN A 134 13.35 14.20 -10.06
CA ASN A 134 13.18 15.44 -10.81
C ASN A 134 11.80 15.48 -11.49
N GLU A 135 11.45 16.61 -12.10
CA GLU A 135 10.13 16.81 -12.72
C GLU A 135 9.83 15.77 -13.80
N ALA A 136 10.79 15.51 -14.70
CA ALA A 136 10.62 14.52 -15.76
C ALA A 136 10.43 13.10 -15.20
N GLN A 137 11.24 12.71 -14.22
CA GLN A 137 11.11 11.41 -13.53
C GLN A 137 9.80 11.31 -12.76
N THR A 138 9.37 12.38 -12.09
CA THR A 138 8.09 12.45 -11.36
C THR A 138 6.93 12.21 -12.33
N LYS A 139 6.90 12.91 -13.45
CA LYS A 139 5.88 12.73 -14.49
C LYS A 139 5.90 11.32 -15.06
N GLN A 140 7.09 10.79 -15.38
CA GLN A 140 7.24 9.44 -15.94
C GLN A 140 6.77 8.37 -14.96
N LEU A 141 7.20 8.41 -13.71
CA LEU A 141 6.75 7.47 -12.68
C LEU A 141 5.26 7.63 -12.39
N GLY A 142 4.75 8.87 -12.34
CA GLY A 142 3.33 9.17 -12.16
C GLY A 142 2.45 8.45 -13.18
N GLY A 143 2.84 8.48 -14.46
CA GLY A 143 2.16 7.74 -15.54
C GLY A 143 2.25 6.21 -15.40
N PHE A 144 3.15 5.69 -14.56
CA PHE A 144 3.31 4.27 -14.32
C PHE A 144 2.64 3.77 -13.02
N ILE A 145 2.43 4.66 -12.04
CA ILE A 145 1.77 4.32 -10.76
C ILE A 145 0.34 3.84 -10.99
N LEU A 146 -0.40 4.52 -11.86
CA LEU A 146 -1.78 4.17 -12.17
C LEU A 146 -1.90 3.57 -13.57
N ARG A 147 -2.86 2.69 -13.75
CA ARG A 147 -3.31 2.22 -15.06
C ARG A 147 -4.26 3.26 -15.69
N ALA A 148 -4.55 3.12 -16.97
CA ALA A 148 -5.48 3.97 -17.70
C ALA A 148 -6.90 4.03 -17.08
N ASN A 149 -7.32 2.99 -16.37
CA ASN A 149 -8.60 2.94 -15.65
C ASN A 149 -8.53 3.53 -14.23
N GLY A 150 -7.48 4.25 -13.87
CA GLY A 150 -7.28 4.90 -12.57
C GLY A 150 -6.95 3.95 -11.41
N THR A 151 -6.83 2.63 -11.65
CA THR A 151 -6.42 1.69 -10.61
C THR A 151 -4.90 1.61 -10.49
N MET A 152 -4.42 1.31 -9.29
CA MET A 152 -2.98 1.11 -9.04
C MET A 152 -2.40 0.01 -9.95
N ASN A 153 -1.20 0.24 -10.46
CA ASN A 153 -0.48 -0.72 -11.29
C ASN A 153 0.11 -1.84 -10.42
N PRO A 154 -0.36 -3.11 -10.57
CA PRO A 154 0.13 -4.20 -9.74
C PRO A 154 1.61 -4.54 -9.94
N LYS A 155 2.24 -4.04 -11.01
CA LYS A 155 3.67 -4.28 -11.26
C LYS A 155 4.58 -3.59 -10.23
N ILE A 156 4.10 -2.54 -9.54
CA ILE A 156 4.91 -1.84 -8.52
C ILE A 156 4.75 -2.45 -7.12
N VAL A 157 3.69 -3.20 -6.86
CA VAL A 157 3.33 -3.70 -5.54
C VAL A 157 4.45 -4.56 -4.95
N GLY A 158 4.96 -4.16 -3.77
CA GLY A 158 6.00 -4.88 -3.04
C GLY A 158 7.35 -4.96 -3.75
N LYS A 159 7.61 -4.10 -4.74
CA LYS A 159 8.89 -4.04 -5.45
C LYS A 159 9.84 -3.02 -4.83
N SER A 160 11.14 -3.28 -4.90
CA SER A 160 12.16 -2.30 -4.52
C SER A 160 12.17 -1.09 -5.46
N CYS A 161 12.73 0.03 -4.99
CA CYS A 161 12.88 1.24 -5.80
C CYS A 161 13.57 0.99 -7.14
N VAL A 162 14.65 0.21 -7.14
CA VAL A 162 15.41 -0.13 -8.35
C VAL A 162 14.52 -0.87 -9.35
N ARG A 163 13.76 -1.85 -8.87
CA ARG A 163 12.87 -2.62 -9.75
C ARG A 163 11.72 -1.79 -10.29
N ILE A 164 11.19 -0.86 -9.49
CA ILE A 164 10.17 0.08 -9.94
C ILE A 164 10.74 1.01 -11.00
N ALA A 165 11.96 1.53 -10.79
CA ALA A 165 12.66 2.37 -11.74
C ALA A 165 12.88 1.67 -13.09
N GLU A 166 13.35 0.42 -13.08
CA GLU A 166 13.48 -0.41 -14.28
C GLU A 166 12.15 -0.53 -15.05
N TYR A 167 11.07 -0.87 -14.34
CA TYR A 167 9.76 -1.04 -14.97
C TYR A 167 9.18 0.27 -15.52
N ALA A 168 9.46 1.39 -14.86
CA ALA A 168 9.02 2.71 -15.29
C ALA A 168 9.98 3.37 -16.30
N GLY A 169 11.12 2.72 -16.62
CA GLY A 169 12.13 3.26 -17.53
C GLY A 169 12.89 4.46 -16.97
N LEU A 170 13.00 4.58 -15.64
CA LEU A 170 13.75 5.64 -14.98
C LEU A 170 15.25 5.31 -14.98
N SER A 171 16.08 6.31 -15.23
CA SER A 171 17.54 6.22 -15.12
C SER A 171 18.07 7.02 -13.93
N GLY A 172 19.29 6.70 -13.47
CA GLY A 172 19.97 7.44 -12.42
C GLY A 172 19.47 7.20 -11.01
N ILE A 173 18.69 6.13 -10.78
CA ILE A 173 18.23 5.75 -9.43
C ILE A 173 19.35 4.94 -8.75
N PRO A 174 19.87 5.36 -7.58
CA PRO A 174 20.87 4.62 -6.84
C PRO A 174 20.38 3.24 -6.42
N ALA A 175 21.29 2.26 -6.39
CA ALA A 175 20.97 0.88 -6.00
C ALA A 175 20.50 0.75 -4.54
N ASP A 176 20.93 1.67 -3.69
CA ASP A 176 20.59 1.75 -2.27
C ASP A 176 19.40 2.69 -1.97
N ALA A 177 18.74 3.23 -3.00
CA ALA A 177 17.56 4.07 -2.80
C ALA A 177 16.47 3.29 -2.05
N ARG A 178 16.04 3.82 -0.89
CA ARG A 178 15.02 3.22 -0.04
C ARG A 178 13.61 3.55 -0.48
N VAL A 179 13.38 4.80 -0.89
CA VAL A 179 12.07 5.34 -1.28
C VAL A 179 12.23 6.31 -2.43
N LEU A 180 11.33 6.27 -3.40
CA LEU A 180 11.21 7.26 -4.46
C LEU A 180 10.23 8.35 -4.04
N VAL A 181 10.63 9.61 -4.09
CA VAL A 181 9.80 10.73 -3.67
C VAL A 181 9.55 11.65 -4.86
N GLY A 182 8.28 11.77 -5.26
CA GLY A 182 7.83 12.70 -6.30
C GLY A 182 7.11 13.90 -5.68
N ARG A 183 7.35 15.11 -6.21
CA ARG A 183 6.58 16.30 -5.85
C ARG A 183 5.21 16.23 -6.51
N GLU A 184 4.19 16.59 -5.74
CA GLU A 184 2.82 16.62 -6.21
C GLU A 184 2.10 17.83 -5.62
N THR A 185 1.21 18.43 -6.40
CA THR A 185 0.39 19.57 -5.97
C THR A 185 -1.11 19.25 -6.02
N GLY A 186 -1.48 18.25 -6.82
CA GLY A 186 -2.84 17.81 -6.97
C GLY A 186 -3.24 16.68 -6.03
N VAL A 187 -4.54 16.52 -5.82
CA VAL A 187 -5.11 15.45 -4.99
C VAL A 187 -6.24 14.75 -5.75
N GLY A 188 -6.41 13.45 -5.57
CA GLY A 188 -7.51 12.69 -6.16
C GLY A 188 -7.19 12.07 -7.51
N GLU A 189 -8.21 12.03 -8.39
CA GLU A 189 -8.06 11.47 -9.73
C GLU A 189 -7.10 12.31 -10.57
N GLY A 190 -6.16 11.68 -11.23
CA GLY A 190 -5.13 12.38 -12.02
C GLY A 190 -3.88 12.79 -11.25
N ALA A 191 -3.88 12.69 -9.91
CA ALA A 191 -2.74 12.96 -9.03
C ALA A 191 -2.20 11.66 -8.41
N PRO A 192 -1.37 10.88 -9.13
CA PRO A 192 -1.01 9.53 -8.75
C PRO A 192 -0.26 9.45 -7.42
N TYR A 193 0.52 10.46 -7.08
CA TYR A 193 1.25 10.49 -5.81
C TYR A 193 0.37 10.74 -4.58
N SER A 194 -0.85 11.23 -4.77
CA SER A 194 -1.82 11.40 -3.70
C SER A 194 -2.60 10.12 -3.36
N ARG A 195 -2.39 9.03 -4.11
CA ARG A 195 -3.15 7.78 -3.98
C ARG A 195 -2.36 6.67 -3.33
N GLU A 196 -3.06 5.58 -2.94
CA GLU A 196 -2.39 4.37 -2.45
C GLU A 196 -1.46 3.79 -3.52
N LYS A 197 -0.24 3.43 -3.12
CA LYS A 197 0.80 2.93 -4.03
C LYS A 197 1.29 1.52 -3.71
N LEU A 198 1.13 1.02 -2.49
CA LEU A 198 1.61 -0.29 -2.01
C LEU A 198 3.05 -0.61 -2.46
N ALA A 199 3.89 0.39 -2.44
CA ALA A 199 5.25 0.40 -2.96
C ALA A 199 6.07 1.48 -2.25
N PRO A 200 7.41 1.43 -2.24
CA PRO A 200 8.25 2.44 -1.61
C PRO A 200 8.29 3.74 -2.44
N ILE A 201 7.13 4.35 -2.60
CA ILE A 201 6.92 5.63 -3.30
C ILE A 201 6.13 6.56 -2.40
N LEU A 202 6.58 7.81 -2.26
CA LEU A 202 5.91 8.87 -1.50
C LEU A 202 5.63 10.09 -2.39
N GLY A 203 4.52 10.76 -2.15
CA GLY A 203 4.26 12.11 -2.63
C GLY A 203 4.80 13.15 -1.63
N LEU A 204 5.43 14.20 -2.10
CA LEU A 204 5.82 15.36 -1.28
C LEU A 204 4.95 16.55 -1.68
N PHE A 205 4.21 17.05 -0.72
CA PHE A 205 3.32 18.21 -0.84
C PHE A 205 3.84 19.34 0.05
N VAL A 206 3.85 20.56 -0.49
CA VAL A 206 4.30 21.77 0.19
C VAL A 206 3.20 22.80 0.22
#